data_663560039a4254fac15a5e422887869a
#
_entry.id   663560039a4254fac15a5e422887869a
#
_cell.length_a   1.000
_cell.length_b   1.000
_cell.length_c   1.000
_cell.angle_alpha   90.00
_cell.angle_beta   90.00
_cell.angle_gamma   90.00
#
_symmetry.space_group_name_H-M   'P 1'
#
loop_
_entity.id
_entity.type
_entity.pdbx_description
1 polymer ?
#
loop_
_entity_poly.entity_id
_entity_poly.type
_entity_poly.pdbx_seq_one_letter_code
_entity_poly.pdbx_strand_id
1 'polypeptide(L)'
;MKYNGFYFWMFKGSMKKVLAEKYGSAYAAEAMGKSKTVYRQLVEEADGIGDDNPMAYNELFALAFVAPYVASGKKIPPETVQEMMRRSLYHIKWYFGRTDLNTDKGKAENKKSVVKYAKWYTPEKERRYPTSFKVDFVGQPYEGACYYRITRCPICTYAEKLGVSELMPLFCELDAVMITLQHGVLH
;
A
#
# COMPACT_ATOMS: atom_id res chain seq x y z
N MET A 1 9.67 5.99 -10.46
CA MET A 1 9.55 4.52 -10.21
C MET A 1 9.17 3.81 -11.51
N LYS A 2 9.61 2.56 -11.74
CA LYS A 2 9.25 1.83 -12.99
C LYS A 2 7.78 1.39 -12.92
N TYR A 3 6.99 1.79 -13.92
CA TYR A 3 5.58 1.41 -14.00
C TYR A 3 5.41 -0.12 -14.01
N ASN A 4 4.53 -0.59 -13.15
CA ASN A 4 4.07 -1.96 -13.11
C ASN A 4 2.54 -1.97 -12.97
N GLY A 5 1.82 -2.41 -14.01
CA GLY A 5 0.36 -2.46 -14.02
C GLY A 5 -0.25 -3.58 -13.18
N PHE A 6 0.56 -4.44 -12.57
CA PHE A 6 0.13 -5.63 -11.85
C PHE A 6 -0.83 -5.34 -10.70
N TYR A 7 -0.49 -4.39 -9.82
CA TYR A 7 -1.34 -4.07 -8.66
C TYR A 7 -2.70 -3.49 -9.09
N PHE A 8 -2.71 -2.58 -10.05
CA PHE A 8 -3.97 -2.08 -10.58
C PHE A 8 -4.81 -3.18 -11.20
N TRP A 9 -4.20 -4.05 -12.00
CA TRP A 9 -4.88 -5.21 -12.58
C TRP A 9 -5.46 -6.14 -11.51
N MET A 10 -4.72 -6.40 -10.46
CA MET A 10 -5.11 -7.29 -9.36
C MET A 10 -6.35 -6.76 -8.60
N PHE A 11 -6.44 -5.44 -8.40
CA PHE A 11 -7.51 -4.84 -7.61
C PHE A 11 -8.69 -4.31 -8.42
N LYS A 12 -8.51 -4.08 -9.72
CA LYS A 12 -9.53 -3.43 -10.57
C LYS A 12 -10.92 -4.07 -10.50
N GLY A 13 -10.99 -5.39 -10.37
CA GLY A 13 -12.26 -6.13 -10.29
C GLY A 13 -13.06 -5.78 -9.04
N SER A 14 -12.41 -5.80 -7.88
CA SER A 14 -13.03 -5.44 -6.60
C SER A 14 -13.42 -3.96 -6.56
N MET A 15 -12.53 -3.07 -7.01
CA MET A 15 -12.81 -1.63 -7.08
C MET A 15 -14.00 -1.33 -7.99
N LYS A 16 -14.03 -1.94 -9.20
CA LYS A 16 -15.14 -1.79 -10.13
C LYS A 16 -16.47 -2.26 -9.53
N LYS A 17 -16.46 -3.35 -8.78
CA LYS A 17 -17.65 -3.88 -8.13
C LYS A 17 -18.22 -2.90 -7.10
N VAL A 18 -17.36 -2.33 -6.22
CA VAL A 18 -17.78 -1.30 -5.26
C VAL A 18 -18.39 -0.09 -5.96
N LEU A 19 -17.70 0.42 -7.00
CA LEU A 19 -18.23 1.57 -7.76
C LEU A 19 -19.54 1.26 -8.46
N ALA A 20 -19.71 0.05 -9.00
CA ALA A 20 -20.94 -0.34 -9.67
C ALA A 20 -22.12 -0.44 -8.69
N GLU A 21 -21.89 -0.96 -7.49
CA GLU A 21 -22.90 -1.06 -6.44
C GLU A 21 -23.36 0.33 -5.95
N LYS A 22 -22.44 1.30 -5.87
CA LYS A 22 -22.75 2.64 -5.35
C LYS A 22 -23.24 3.62 -6.41
N TYR A 23 -22.72 3.55 -7.63
CA TYR A 23 -22.91 4.58 -8.65
C TYR A 23 -23.39 4.03 -10.00
N GLY A 24 -23.62 2.72 -10.11
CA GLY A 24 -24.03 2.06 -11.33
C GLY A 24 -22.89 1.60 -12.24
N SER A 25 -23.18 0.60 -13.08
CA SER A 25 -22.19 -0.09 -13.91
C SER A 25 -21.53 0.81 -14.97
N ALA A 26 -22.27 1.76 -15.53
CA ALA A 26 -21.77 2.71 -16.53
C ALA A 26 -20.70 3.61 -15.92
N TYR A 27 -21.00 4.22 -14.77
CA TYR A 27 -20.04 5.04 -14.02
C TYR A 27 -18.78 4.24 -13.65
N ALA A 28 -18.96 3.02 -13.13
CA ALA A 28 -17.85 2.16 -12.72
C ALA A 28 -16.93 1.80 -13.91
N ALA A 29 -17.49 1.55 -15.08
CA ALA A 29 -16.70 1.26 -16.28
C ALA A 29 -15.88 2.47 -16.73
N GLU A 30 -16.48 3.65 -16.78
CA GLU A 30 -15.81 4.90 -17.13
C GLU A 30 -14.72 5.27 -16.12
N ALA A 31 -15.05 5.26 -14.83
CA ALA A 31 -14.13 5.59 -13.76
C ALA A 31 -12.89 4.67 -13.77
N MET A 32 -13.08 3.36 -13.92
CA MET A 32 -11.98 2.41 -13.96
C MET A 32 -11.12 2.53 -15.23
N GLY A 33 -11.72 2.91 -16.36
CA GLY A 33 -11.01 3.22 -17.60
C GLY A 33 -10.04 4.40 -17.41
N LYS A 34 -10.52 5.50 -16.83
CA LYS A 34 -9.71 6.68 -16.49
C LYS A 34 -8.65 6.36 -15.45
N SER A 35 -9.00 5.59 -14.44
CA SER A 35 -8.11 5.22 -13.33
C SER A 35 -6.86 4.48 -13.80
N LYS A 36 -6.96 3.66 -14.86
CA LYS A 36 -5.79 2.94 -15.41
C LYS A 36 -4.73 3.91 -15.94
N THR A 37 -5.15 4.94 -16.66
CA THR A 37 -4.25 5.98 -17.20
C THR A 37 -3.64 6.79 -16.06
N VAL A 38 -4.47 7.23 -15.11
CA VAL A 38 -4.04 7.97 -13.93
C VAL A 38 -3.04 7.15 -13.10
N TYR A 39 -3.29 5.86 -12.87
CA TYR A 39 -2.35 5.00 -12.15
C TYR A 39 -0.97 4.98 -12.80
N ARG A 40 -0.90 4.88 -14.15
CA ARG A 40 0.38 4.95 -14.86
C ARG A 40 1.07 6.29 -14.61
N GLN A 41 0.36 7.40 -14.76
CA GLN A 41 0.90 8.74 -14.52
C GLN A 41 1.44 8.89 -13.10
N LEU A 42 0.64 8.51 -12.10
CA LEU A 42 1.04 8.58 -10.69
C LEU A 42 2.33 7.78 -10.41
N VAL A 43 2.47 6.59 -11.00
CA VAL A 43 3.67 5.76 -10.81
C VAL A 43 4.89 6.38 -11.51
N GLU A 44 4.71 6.97 -12.70
CA GLU A 44 5.80 7.61 -13.45
C GLU A 44 6.24 8.93 -12.80
N GLU A 45 5.33 9.68 -12.18
CA GLU A 45 5.58 10.95 -11.49
C GLU A 45 6.05 10.78 -10.04
N ALA A 46 5.82 9.61 -9.44
CA ALA A 46 6.25 9.35 -8.07
C ALA A 46 7.77 9.43 -7.92
N ASP A 47 8.22 10.01 -6.81
CA ASP A 47 9.65 10.06 -6.49
C ASP A 47 10.23 8.63 -6.46
N GLY A 48 11.42 8.47 -7.01
CA GLY A 48 12.10 7.17 -6.99
C GLY A 48 12.50 6.79 -5.56
N ILE A 49 12.04 5.63 -5.10
CA ILE A 49 12.42 5.06 -3.80
C ILE A 49 13.42 3.90 -3.91
N GLY A 50 13.97 3.71 -5.12
CA GLY A 50 14.90 2.64 -5.48
C GLY A 50 14.18 1.44 -6.10
N ASP A 51 14.60 1.06 -7.32
CA ASP A 51 14.00 -0.08 -8.04
C ASP A 51 14.28 -1.43 -7.32
N ASP A 52 15.37 -1.48 -6.56
CA ASP A 52 15.77 -2.62 -5.73
C ASP A 52 15.26 -2.53 -4.27
N ASN A 53 14.44 -1.52 -3.96
CA ASN A 53 13.89 -1.33 -2.62
C ASN A 53 12.88 -2.44 -2.28
N PRO A 54 13.11 -3.23 -1.22
CA PRO A 54 12.18 -4.29 -0.82
C PRO A 54 10.76 -3.82 -0.47
N MET A 55 10.57 -2.51 -0.20
CA MET A 55 9.28 -1.91 0.14
C MET A 55 8.65 -1.14 -1.02
N ALA A 56 9.26 -1.11 -2.22
CA ALA A 56 8.72 -0.36 -3.37
C ALA A 56 7.30 -0.77 -3.75
N TYR A 57 6.95 -2.03 -3.53
CA TYR A 57 5.60 -2.55 -3.81
C TYR A 57 4.51 -1.85 -2.99
N ASN A 58 4.80 -1.35 -1.78
CA ASN A 58 3.81 -0.66 -0.94
C ASN A 58 3.32 0.62 -1.59
N GLU A 59 4.23 1.36 -2.24
CA GLU A 59 3.86 2.59 -2.95
C GLU A 59 3.03 2.28 -4.20
N LEU A 60 3.46 1.30 -5.01
CA LEU A 60 2.70 0.84 -6.17
C LEU A 60 1.29 0.35 -5.80
N PHE A 61 1.19 -0.34 -4.67
CA PHE A 61 -0.06 -0.81 -4.10
C PHE A 61 -0.97 0.35 -3.70
N ALA A 62 -0.45 1.33 -2.95
CA ALA A 62 -1.21 2.50 -2.52
C ALA A 62 -1.71 3.31 -3.71
N LEU A 63 -0.85 3.59 -4.69
CA LEU A 63 -1.21 4.36 -5.89
C LEU A 63 -2.32 3.70 -6.71
N ALA A 64 -2.47 2.37 -6.66
CA ALA A 64 -3.57 1.69 -7.34
C ALA A 64 -4.95 2.09 -6.78
N PHE A 65 -5.03 2.45 -5.48
CA PHE A 65 -6.25 2.93 -4.85
C PHE A 65 -6.39 4.46 -4.89
N VAL A 66 -5.29 5.20 -4.94
CA VAL A 66 -5.31 6.65 -5.15
C VAL A 66 -5.83 6.99 -6.56
N ALA A 67 -5.51 6.17 -7.56
CA ALA A 67 -5.83 6.44 -8.95
C ALA A 67 -7.33 6.64 -9.23
N PRO A 68 -8.29 5.82 -8.75
CA PRO A 68 -9.72 6.09 -8.93
C PRO A 68 -10.17 7.38 -8.25
N TYR A 69 -9.62 7.71 -7.11
CA TYR A 69 -9.94 8.94 -6.40
C TYR A 69 -9.53 10.17 -7.20
N VAL A 70 -8.28 10.21 -7.66
CA VAL A 70 -7.76 11.29 -8.51
C VAL A 70 -8.49 11.34 -9.85
N ALA A 71 -8.72 10.18 -10.50
CA ALA A 71 -9.41 10.09 -11.78
C ALA A 71 -10.85 10.61 -11.74
N SER A 72 -11.50 10.53 -10.58
CA SER A 72 -12.85 11.10 -10.36
C SER A 72 -12.84 12.61 -10.12
N GLY A 73 -11.68 13.26 -10.08
CA GLY A 73 -11.53 14.63 -9.61
C GLY A 73 -11.84 14.77 -8.12
N LYS A 74 -11.50 13.75 -7.33
CA LYS A 74 -11.74 13.65 -5.88
C LYS A 74 -13.24 13.63 -5.49
N LYS A 75 -14.10 13.22 -6.42
CA LYS A 75 -15.55 13.15 -6.21
C LYS A 75 -16.01 11.85 -5.55
N ILE A 76 -15.19 10.81 -5.57
CA ILE A 76 -15.45 9.58 -4.84
C ILE A 76 -15.16 9.86 -3.35
N PRO A 77 -16.12 9.64 -2.42
CA PRO A 77 -15.87 9.85 -0.99
C PRO A 77 -14.73 8.96 -0.47
N PRO A 78 -13.90 9.44 0.47
CA PRO A 78 -12.82 8.64 1.08
C PRO A 78 -13.29 7.28 1.62
N GLU A 79 -14.49 7.21 2.19
CA GLU A 79 -15.09 5.96 2.71
C GLU A 79 -15.34 4.93 1.60
N THR A 80 -15.62 5.40 0.38
CA THR A 80 -15.75 4.51 -0.78
C THR A 80 -14.38 3.97 -1.21
N VAL A 81 -13.34 4.81 -1.12
CA VAL A 81 -11.95 4.35 -1.35
C VAL A 81 -11.57 3.30 -0.32
N GLN A 82 -11.87 3.54 0.97
CA GLN A 82 -11.63 2.58 2.05
C GLN A 82 -12.35 1.25 1.77
N GLU A 83 -13.59 1.28 1.34
CA GLU A 83 -14.33 0.07 0.98
C GLU A 83 -13.70 -0.67 -0.21
N MET A 84 -13.26 0.07 -1.25
CA MET A 84 -12.51 -0.54 -2.36
C MET A 84 -11.24 -1.24 -1.89
N MET A 85 -10.49 -0.62 -0.99
CA MET A 85 -9.27 -1.16 -0.40
C MET A 85 -9.58 -2.44 0.40
N ARG A 86 -10.50 -2.38 1.35
CA ARG A 86 -10.87 -3.53 2.18
C ARG A 86 -11.35 -4.71 1.35
N ARG A 87 -12.30 -4.50 0.43
CA ARG A 87 -12.81 -5.58 -0.44
C ARG A 87 -11.72 -6.18 -1.31
N SER A 88 -10.78 -5.37 -1.78
CA SER A 88 -9.66 -5.85 -2.57
C SER A 88 -8.74 -6.75 -1.75
N LEU A 89 -8.42 -6.37 -0.50
CA LEU A 89 -7.61 -7.20 0.40
C LEU A 89 -8.30 -8.52 0.74
N TYR A 90 -9.59 -8.48 1.09
CA TYR A 90 -10.36 -9.70 1.36
C TYR A 90 -10.50 -10.59 0.14
N HIS A 91 -10.54 -10.03 -1.07
CA HIS A 91 -10.57 -10.82 -2.31
C HIS A 91 -9.27 -11.63 -2.50
N ILE A 92 -8.14 -11.09 -2.07
CA ILE A 92 -6.83 -11.75 -2.12
C ILE A 92 -6.37 -12.29 -0.76
N LYS A 93 -7.28 -12.50 0.19
CA LYS A 93 -6.96 -13.02 1.54
C LYS A 93 -6.14 -14.31 1.51
N TRP A 94 -6.32 -15.14 0.49
CA TRP A 94 -5.55 -16.37 0.29
C TRP A 94 -4.04 -16.10 0.13
N TYR A 95 -3.67 -14.94 -0.41
CA TYR A 95 -2.27 -14.55 -0.56
C TYR A 95 -1.66 -14.20 0.81
N PHE A 96 -2.35 -13.40 1.60
CA PHE A 96 -1.89 -13.01 2.95
C PHE A 96 -1.90 -14.20 3.91
N GLY A 97 -2.91 -15.04 3.87
CA GLY A 97 -3.05 -16.22 4.74
C GLY A 97 -1.99 -17.33 4.51
N ARG A 98 -1.08 -17.15 3.54
CA ARG A 98 0.09 -18.04 3.40
C ARG A 98 1.11 -17.86 4.51
N THR A 99 1.15 -16.66 5.12
CA THR A 99 2.00 -16.36 6.25
C THR A 99 1.12 -16.31 7.49
N ASP A 100 1.30 -17.26 8.41
CA ASP A 100 0.61 -17.28 9.70
C ASP A 100 1.53 -16.74 10.78
N LEU A 101 1.26 -15.52 11.24
CA LEU A 101 2.07 -14.81 12.24
C LEU A 101 1.95 -15.40 13.66
N ASN A 102 1.04 -16.36 13.88
CA ASN A 102 0.99 -17.13 15.13
C ASN A 102 2.00 -18.29 15.16
N THR A 103 2.60 -18.62 14.02
CA THR A 103 3.61 -19.69 13.92
C THR A 103 5.03 -19.10 13.96
N ASP A 104 5.99 -19.88 14.49
CA ASP A 104 7.39 -19.46 14.49
C ASP A 104 7.93 -19.24 13.08
N LYS A 105 7.48 -20.07 12.12
CA LYS A 105 7.82 -19.88 10.70
C LYS A 105 7.33 -18.53 10.17
N GLY A 106 6.06 -18.20 10.39
CA GLY A 106 5.47 -16.93 9.92
C GLY A 106 6.11 -15.72 10.56
N LYS A 107 6.39 -15.77 11.87
CA LYS A 107 7.15 -14.73 12.58
C LYS A 107 8.56 -14.55 12.01
N ALA A 108 9.27 -15.66 11.74
CA ALA A 108 10.59 -15.62 11.14
C ALA A 108 10.59 -15.04 9.71
N GLU A 109 9.59 -15.39 8.89
CA GLU A 109 9.43 -14.83 7.54
C GLU A 109 9.13 -13.32 7.58
N ASN A 110 8.24 -12.87 8.45
CA ASN A 110 7.96 -11.45 8.64
C ASN A 110 9.23 -10.69 9.09
N LYS A 111 9.91 -11.18 10.12
CA LYS A 111 11.17 -10.61 10.61
C LYS A 111 12.23 -10.53 9.51
N LYS A 112 12.33 -11.58 8.67
CA LYS A 112 13.27 -11.62 7.53
C LYS A 112 13.01 -10.49 6.54
N SER A 113 11.74 -10.20 6.24
CA SER A 113 11.36 -9.10 5.34
C SER A 113 11.78 -7.74 5.90
N VAL A 114 11.53 -7.51 7.17
CA VAL A 114 11.91 -6.27 7.86
C VAL A 114 13.43 -6.11 7.93
N VAL A 115 14.16 -7.18 8.28
CA VAL A 115 15.64 -7.19 8.30
C VAL A 115 16.22 -6.97 6.91
N LYS A 116 15.59 -7.51 5.86
CA LYS A 116 16.01 -7.29 4.48
C LYS A 116 15.96 -5.79 4.13
N TYR A 117 14.89 -5.11 4.53
CA TYR A 117 14.78 -3.68 4.33
C TYR A 117 15.84 -2.90 5.13
N ALA A 118 16.04 -3.25 6.41
CA ALA A 118 17.08 -2.61 7.24
C ALA A 118 18.49 -2.71 6.63
N LYS A 119 18.79 -3.85 6.00
CA LYS A 119 20.07 -4.04 5.28
C LYS A 119 20.14 -3.24 3.97
N TRP A 120 19.02 -3.03 3.31
CA TRP A 120 18.96 -2.23 2.08
C TRP A 120 19.15 -0.74 2.37
N TYR A 121 18.60 -0.25 3.50
CA TYR A 121 18.61 1.15 3.88
C TYR A 121 19.97 1.55 4.48
N THR A 122 20.83 2.11 3.65
CA THR A 122 22.15 2.61 4.03
C THR A 122 22.22 4.13 3.91
N PRO A 123 23.21 4.82 4.53
CA PRO A 123 23.40 6.26 4.35
C PRO A 123 23.54 6.68 2.88
N GLU A 124 24.11 5.82 2.03
CA GLU A 124 24.18 6.06 0.59
C GLU A 124 22.78 6.00 -0.07
N LYS A 125 22.00 4.98 0.26
CA LYS A 125 20.61 4.84 -0.23
C LYS A 125 19.74 6.00 0.27
N GLU A 126 19.92 6.45 1.52
CA GLU A 126 19.20 7.61 2.05
C GLU A 126 19.49 8.89 1.27
N ARG A 127 20.77 9.14 0.93
CA ARG A 127 21.13 10.29 0.11
C ARG A 127 20.59 10.21 -1.32
N ARG A 128 20.60 9.00 -1.90
CA ARG A 128 20.12 8.78 -3.28
C ARG A 128 18.60 8.79 -3.39
N TYR A 129 17.91 8.32 -2.36
CA TYR A 129 16.44 8.19 -2.31
C TYR A 129 15.89 8.86 -1.04
N PRO A 130 15.95 10.20 -0.94
CA PRO A 130 15.63 10.93 0.29
C PRO A 130 14.15 10.82 0.69
N THR A 131 13.27 10.46 -0.25
CA THR A 131 11.83 10.26 -0.01
C THR A 131 11.47 8.84 0.39
N SER A 132 12.41 7.87 0.30
CA SER A 132 12.14 6.47 0.63
C SER A 132 11.70 6.27 2.09
N PHE A 133 11.06 5.12 2.37
CA PHE A 133 10.72 4.75 3.73
C PHE A 133 11.93 4.87 4.67
N LYS A 134 11.74 5.45 5.84
CA LYS A 134 12.71 5.38 6.93
C LYS A 134 12.11 4.59 8.07
N VAL A 135 12.83 3.57 8.49
CA VAL A 135 12.37 2.65 9.52
C VAL A 135 13.41 2.60 10.64
N ASP A 136 12.99 2.95 11.83
CA ASP A 136 13.79 2.82 13.03
C ASP A 136 13.40 1.53 13.76
N PHE A 137 14.38 0.64 13.94
CA PHE A 137 14.19 -0.57 14.74
C PHE A 137 14.40 -0.20 16.21
N VAL A 138 13.33 -0.28 16.98
CA VAL A 138 13.38 -0.19 18.43
C VAL A 138 13.43 -1.61 18.94
N GLY A 139 14.37 -1.97 19.79
CA GLY A 139 14.58 -3.35 20.25
C GLY A 139 13.27 -4.16 20.42
N GLN A 140 13.33 -5.45 20.60
CA GLN A 140 12.11 -6.28 20.75
C GLN A 140 11.51 -6.04 22.13
N PRO A 141 10.42 -5.26 22.27
CA PRO A 141 9.80 -5.04 23.58
C PRO A 141 9.09 -6.29 24.11
N TYR A 142 8.76 -7.23 23.21
CA TYR A 142 8.09 -8.50 23.53
C TYR A 142 8.78 -9.66 22.85
N GLU A 143 8.86 -10.80 23.53
CA GLU A 143 9.35 -12.03 22.95
C GLU A 143 8.48 -12.44 21.76
N GLY A 144 9.13 -12.74 20.62
CA GLY A 144 8.45 -13.12 19.37
C GLY A 144 7.81 -11.98 18.58
N ALA A 145 7.86 -10.73 19.06
CA ALA A 145 7.38 -9.57 18.31
C ALA A 145 8.47 -8.97 17.42
N CYS A 146 8.06 -8.40 16.28
CA CYS A 146 8.90 -7.54 15.46
C CYS A 146 8.45 -6.09 15.67
N TYR A 147 9.31 -5.26 16.28
CA TYR A 147 8.98 -3.88 16.58
C TYR A 147 9.81 -2.92 15.75
N TYR A 148 9.16 -2.08 14.99
CA TYR A 148 9.78 -1.01 14.21
C TYR A 148 8.86 0.19 14.11
N ARG A 149 9.44 1.34 13.84
CA ARG A 149 8.72 2.59 13.62
C ARG A 149 9.04 3.12 12.22
N ILE A 150 8.01 3.42 11.44
CA ILE A 150 8.17 4.14 10.17
C ILE A 150 8.18 5.64 10.50
N THR A 151 9.32 6.29 10.32
CA THR A 151 9.53 7.71 10.61
C THR A 151 9.46 8.59 9.37
N ARG A 152 9.48 7.97 8.18
CA ARG A 152 9.20 8.61 6.90
C ARG A 152 8.51 7.62 5.97
N CYS A 153 7.40 8.06 5.37
CA CYS A 153 6.60 7.28 4.45
C CYS A 153 6.49 8.00 3.10
N PRO A 154 6.99 7.43 2.00
CA PRO A 154 6.90 8.05 0.66
C PRO A 154 5.46 8.23 0.21
N ILE A 155 4.55 7.33 0.62
CA ILE A 155 3.13 7.42 0.30
C ILE A 155 2.52 8.70 0.88
N CYS A 156 2.83 9.03 2.15
CA CYS A 156 2.37 10.26 2.79
C CYS A 156 2.91 11.50 2.06
N THR A 157 4.23 11.52 1.78
CA THR A 157 4.87 12.65 1.08
C THR A 157 4.27 12.85 -0.30
N TYR A 158 4.01 11.78 -1.04
CA TYR A 158 3.45 11.88 -2.38
C TYR A 158 1.95 12.23 -2.35
N ALA A 159 1.19 11.71 -1.37
CA ALA A 159 -0.20 12.10 -1.16
C ALA A 159 -0.37 13.59 -0.85
N GLU A 160 0.56 14.17 -0.08
CA GLU A 160 0.61 15.61 0.18
C GLU A 160 0.83 16.40 -1.11
N LYS A 161 1.80 16.01 -1.93
CA LYS A 161 2.04 16.63 -3.25
C LYS A 161 0.83 16.56 -4.17
N LEU A 162 0.06 15.48 -4.12
CA LEU A 162 -1.19 15.30 -4.88
C LEU A 162 -2.41 16.00 -4.27
N GLY A 163 -2.28 16.51 -3.03
CA GLY A 163 -3.39 17.06 -2.27
C GLY A 163 -4.47 16.02 -1.96
N VAL A 164 -4.08 14.80 -1.59
CA VAL A 164 -4.96 13.68 -1.24
C VAL A 164 -4.64 13.11 0.14
N SER A 165 -4.11 13.94 1.05
CA SER A 165 -3.68 13.54 2.40
C SER A 165 -4.82 12.98 3.24
N GLU A 166 -6.06 13.29 2.93
CA GLU A 166 -7.26 12.75 3.57
C GLU A 166 -7.41 11.24 3.42
N LEU A 167 -6.72 10.62 2.45
CA LEU A 167 -6.71 9.17 2.28
C LEU A 167 -5.68 8.48 3.20
N MET A 168 -4.73 9.22 3.78
CA MET A 168 -3.62 8.61 4.52
C MET A 168 -4.04 7.83 5.75
N PRO A 169 -4.96 8.31 6.60
CA PRO A 169 -5.45 7.51 7.72
C PRO A 169 -6.03 6.16 7.28
N LEU A 170 -6.71 6.13 6.14
CA LEU A 170 -7.31 4.91 5.58
C LEU A 170 -6.24 3.88 5.15
N PHE A 171 -5.11 4.37 4.61
CA PHE A 171 -3.98 3.50 4.26
C PHE A 171 -3.32 2.90 5.51
N CYS A 172 -3.14 3.70 6.57
CA CYS A 172 -2.59 3.20 7.84
C CYS A 172 -3.50 2.13 8.49
N GLU A 173 -4.83 2.28 8.38
CA GLU A 173 -5.78 1.27 8.86
C GLU A 173 -5.68 -0.05 8.08
N LEU A 174 -5.26 -0.01 6.81
CA LEU A 174 -5.08 -1.24 6.02
C LEU A 174 -3.93 -2.11 6.52
N ASP A 175 -2.92 -1.54 7.16
CA ASP A 175 -1.85 -2.33 7.77
C ASP A 175 -2.41 -3.27 8.83
N ALA A 176 -3.37 -2.79 9.66
CA ALA A 176 -4.06 -3.63 10.61
C ALA A 176 -4.87 -4.74 9.93
N VAL A 177 -5.55 -4.43 8.81
CA VAL A 177 -6.29 -5.45 8.04
C VAL A 177 -5.33 -6.49 7.47
N MET A 178 -4.21 -6.09 6.88
CA MET A 178 -3.22 -7.01 6.31
C MET A 178 -2.61 -7.93 7.38
N ILE A 179 -2.27 -7.38 8.54
CA ILE A 179 -1.73 -8.15 9.68
C ILE A 179 -2.79 -9.13 10.21
N THR A 180 -4.06 -8.71 10.31
CA THR A 180 -5.18 -9.58 10.72
C THR A 180 -5.39 -10.74 9.73
N LEU A 181 -5.28 -10.49 8.42
CA LEU A 181 -5.35 -11.54 7.40
C LEU A 181 -4.19 -12.54 7.47
N GLN A 182 -3.10 -12.18 8.14
CA GLN A 182 -1.96 -13.04 8.46
C GLN A 182 -2.06 -13.63 9.88
N HIS A 183 -3.23 -13.58 10.51
CA HIS A 183 -3.49 -14.04 11.89
C HIS A 183 -2.67 -13.32 12.96
N GLY A 184 -2.14 -12.13 12.66
CA GLY A 184 -1.40 -11.28 13.59
C GLY A 184 -2.25 -10.18 14.22
N VAL A 185 -1.63 -9.44 15.12
CA VAL A 185 -2.19 -8.23 15.73
C VAL A 185 -1.19 -7.09 15.57
N LEU A 186 -1.68 -5.93 15.14
CA LEU A 186 -0.91 -4.69 15.12
C LEU A 186 -1.17 -3.94 16.45
N HIS A 187 -0.10 -3.56 17.14
CA HIS A 187 -0.15 -2.82 18.41
C HIS A 187 0.35 -1.39 18.22
#